data_8922a4c6aa82b03f92124796b4a02125
#
_entry.id   8922a4c6aa82b03f92124796b4a02125
#
_cell.length_a   1.000
_cell.length_b   1.000
_cell.length_c   1.000
_cell.angle_alpha   90.00
_cell.angle_beta   90.00
_cell.angle_gamma   90.00
#
_symmetry.space_group_name_H-M   'P 1'
#
loop_
_entity.id
_entity.type
_entity.pdbx_description
1 polymer ?
#
loop_
_entity_poly.entity_id
_entity_poly.type
_entity_poly.pdbx_seq_one_letter_code
_entity_poly.pdbx_strand_id
1 'polypeptide(L)'
;MTKARVQHAAAVGVAENGNSAVLVTIARRELIDRRKVDLTQDLPTHPYHHEGSWAVGRYLNSPWARVTSLPQAVALVERVRDAAARGASESLEALQAAVSVPIVSIAIRECPKLPASTEQIIADARAASMADSAMYREALANAAKARGWSVYWYDRDRVSRDAAAALGGEDLDGLLRTMGQTVGPPWAAKHKLAAAAALAAGARS
;
A
#
# COMPACT_ATOMS: atom_id res chain seq x y z
N MET A 1 5.60 -40.91 -13.82
CA MET A 1 4.91 -40.16 -12.75
C MET A 1 5.66 -38.86 -12.52
N THR A 2 5.21 -37.76 -13.12
CA THR A 2 5.84 -36.43 -13.01
C THR A 2 5.51 -35.90 -11.63
N LYS A 3 6.52 -35.72 -10.77
CA LYS A 3 6.34 -35.04 -9.48
C LYS A 3 5.77 -33.64 -9.77
N ALA A 4 4.53 -33.39 -9.35
CA ALA A 4 3.95 -32.06 -9.36
C ALA A 4 4.93 -31.14 -8.63
N ARG A 5 5.51 -30.18 -9.35
CA ARG A 5 6.37 -29.15 -8.80
C ARG A 5 5.47 -28.35 -7.86
N VAL A 6 5.70 -28.45 -6.55
CA VAL A 6 5.00 -27.61 -5.59
C VAL A 6 5.30 -26.16 -6.00
N GLN A 7 4.32 -25.52 -6.63
CA GLN A 7 4.44 -24.12 -6.99
C GLN A 7 4.38 -23.33 -5.68
N HIS A 8 5.50 -22.76 -5.29
CA HIS A 8 5.56 -21.95 -4.09
C HIS A 8 4.91 -20.61 -4.36
N ALA A 9 3.94 -20.30 -3.52
CA ALA A 9 3.20 -19.05 -3.58
C ALA A 9 4.06 -17.86 -3.10
N ALA A 10 3.83 -16.71 -3.69
CA ALA A 10 4.46 -15.45 -3.31
C ALA A 10 3.50 -14.57 -2.51
N ALA A 11 4.06 -13.77 -1.61
CA ALA A 11 3.38 -12.72 -0.90
C ALA A 11 3.94 -11.35 -1.32
N VAL A 12 3.09 -10.36 -1.42
CA VAL A 12 3.46 -8.96 -1.70
C VAL A 12 3.35 -8.14 -0.43
N GLY A 13 4.39 -7.42 -0.05
CA GLY A 13 4.31 -6.41 1.00
C GLY A 13 4.27 -5.01 0.41
N VAL A 14 3.52 -4.13 1.04
CA VAL A 14 3.27 -2.76 0.60
C VAL A 14 3.76 -1.76 1.63
N ALA A 15 4.53 -0.77 1.18
CA ALA A 15 4.84 0.44 1.96
C ALA A 15 4.40 1.67 1.16
N GLU A 16 3.26 2.23 1.51
CA GLU A 16 2.68 3.38 0.82
C GLU A 16 3.41 4.70 1.12
N ASN A 17 3.27 5.67 0.21
CA ASN A 17 3.76 7.03 0.30
C ASN A 17 2.88 8.00 -0.48
N GLY A 18 1.81 8.49 0.16
CA GLY A 18 0.81 9.27 -0.56
C GLY A 18 0.20 8.46 -1.70
N ASN A 19 0.19 9.03 -2.89
CA ASN A 19 -0.34 8.39 -4.10
C ASN A 19 0.59 7.34 -4.74
N SER A 20 1.64 6.92 -4.06
CA SER A 20 2.56 5.89 -4.54
C SER A 20 2.83 4.82 -3.50
N ALA A 21 3.33 3.66 -3.92
CA ALA A 21 3.72 2.59 -3.02
C ALA A 21 4.99 1.88 -3.49
N VAL A 22 5.77 1.39 -2.53
CA VAL A 22 6.79 0.37 -2.77
C VAL A 22 6.14 -0.99 -2.58
N LEU A 23 6.24 -1.84 -3.59
CA LEU A 23 5.84 -3.24 -3.55
C LEU A 23 7.09 -4.11 -3.49
N VAL A 24 7.10 -5.09 -2.60
CA VAL A 24 8.15 -6.10 -2.49
C VAL A 24 7.49 -7.47 -2.51
N THR A 25 7.86 -8.30 -3.48
CA THR A 25 7.32 -9.65 -3.64
C THR A 25 8.34 -10.67 -3.16
N ILE A 26 7.93 -11.54 -2.25
CA ILE A 26 8.77 -12.58 -1.64
C ILE A 26 8.12 -13.95 -1.82
N ALA A 27 8.93 -14.94 -2.21
CA ALA A 27 8.57 -16.34 -2.20
C ALA A 27 9.73 -17.13 -1.56
N ARG A 28 9.46 -18.09 -0.64
CA ARG A 28 10.50 -18.89 0.06
C ARG A 28 11.60 -18.06 0.73
N ARG A 29 11.25 -16.89 1.27
CA ARG A 29 12.21 -15.94 1.86
C ARG A 29 13.20 -15.32 0.83
N GLU A 30 12.97 -15.52 -0.45
CA GLU A 30 13.75 -14.91 -1.54
C GLU A 30 12.98 -13.72 -2.12
N LEU A 31 13.69 -12.65 -2.42
CA LEU A 31 13.13 -11.51 -3.11
C LEU A 31 12.92 -11.87 -4.59
N ILE A 32 11.67 -11.80 -5.04
CA ILE A 32 11.27 -12.09 -6.42
C ILE A 32 11.17 -10.81 -7.24
N ASP A 33 10.55 -9.76 -6.68
CA ASP A 33 10.35 -8.48 -7.35
C ASP A 33 10.36 -7.33 -6.36
N ARG A 34 10.81 -6.18 -6.83
CA ARG A 34 10.78 -4.92 -6.11
C ARG A 34 10.46 -3.79 -7.09
N ARG A 35 9.40 -3.05 -6.84
CA ARG A 35 9.01 -1.92 -7.67
C ARG A 35 8.38 -0.77 -6.89
N LYS A 36 8.47 0.43 -7.42
CA LYS A 36 7.63 1.56 -7.04
C LYS A 36 6.47 1.63 -8.03
N VAL A 37 5.27 1.88 -7.53
CA VAL A 37 4.07 2.11 -8.33
C VAL A 37 3.46 3.46 -7.97
N ASP A 38 2.93 4.16 -8.97
CA ASP A 38 2.17 5.39 -8.77
C ASP A 38 0.69 5.05 -9.03
N LEU A 39 -0.16 5.35 -8.05
CA LEU A 39 -1.58 4.97 -8.06
C LEU A 39 -2.47 6.02 -8.72
N THR A 40 -2.00 7.28 -8.75
CA THR A 40 -2.68 8.36 -9.46
C THR A 40 -1.64 9.22 -10.18
N GLN A 41 -1.97 9.67 -11.40
CA GLN A 41 -1.17 10.61 -12.18
C GLN A 41 -1.97 11.91 -12.34
N ASP A 42 -1.28 13.05 -12.30
CA ASP A 42 -1.83 14.39 -12.57
C ASP A 42 -3.04 14.79 -11.70
N LEU A 43 -3.20 14.13 -10.55
CA LEU A 43 -4.23 14.43 -9.57
C LEU A 43 -3.63 14.78 -8.21
N PRO A 44 -4.32 15.58 -7.37
CA PRO A 44 -3.86 15.89 -6.02
C PRO A 44 -3.63 14.63 -5.18
N THR A 45 -2.49 14.60 -4.49
CA THR A 45 -2.12 13.46 -3.63
C THR A 45 -2.94 13.42 -2.34
N HIS A 46 -3.41 14.58 -1.86
CA HIS A 46 -4.06 14.73 -0.55
C HIS A 46 -5.43 15.45 -0.67
N PRO A 47 -6.40 14.90 -1.44
CA PRO A 47 -7.65 15.60 -1.72
C PRO A 47 -8.51 15.83 -0.46
N TYR A 48 -8.48 14.93 0.53
CA TYR A 48 -9.17 15.14 1.79
C TYR A 48 -8.46 16.19 2.66
N HIS A 49 -7.14 16.08 2.79
CA HIS A 49 -6.38 16.92 3.72
C HIS A 49 -6.16 18.33 3.20
N HIS A 50 -5.93 18.50 1.90
CA HIS A 50 -5.72 19.82 1.30
C HIS A 50 -7.03 20.42 0.81
N GLU A 51 -7.56 19.99 -0.31
CA GLU A 51 -8.76 20.57 -0.94
C GLU A 51 -9.98 20.50 -0.04
N GLY A 52 -10.17 19.36 0.65
CA GLY A 52 -11.23 19.21 1.65
C GLY A 52 -11.10 20.20 2.80
N SER A 53 -9.89 20.43 3.31
CA SER A 53 -9.67 21.41 4.37
C SER A 53 -9.95 22.84 3.92
N TRP A 54 -9.57 23.23 2.70
CA TRP A 54 -9.88 24.55 2.16
C TRP A 54 -11.39 24.75 1.98
N ALA A 55 -12.12 23.71 1.53
CA ALA A 55 -13.56 23.75 1.36
C ALA A 55 -14.35 24.02 2.65
N VAL A 56 -13.74 23.73 3.81
CA VAL A 56 -14.33 24.00 5.14
C VAL A 56 -13.60 25.10 5.91
N GLY A 57 -12.82 25.92 5.22
CA GLY A 57 -12.19 27.13 5.79
C GLY A 57 -10.91 26.88 6.60
N ARG A 58 -10.30 25.69 6.50
CA ARG A 58 -9.04 25.38 7.18
C ARG A 58 -7.84 25.68 6.26
N TYR A 59 -6.72 26.10 6.85
CA TYR A 59 -5.43 26.35 6.16
C TYR A 59 -5.49 27.33 5.00
N LEU A 60 -6.43 28.28 5.02
CA LEU A 60 -6.62 29.27 3.95
C LEU A 60 -5.42 30.22 3.79
N ASN A 61 -4.58 30.36 4.82
CA ASN A 61 -3.34 31.14 4.79
C ASN A 61 -2.16 30.40 4.12
N SER A 62 -2.34 29.17 3.69
CA SER A 62 -1.31 28.42 2.97
C SER A 62 -1.07 29.04 1.60
N PRO A 63 0.19 29.20 1.14
CA PRO A 63 0.50 29.80 -0.17
C PRO A 63 -0.13 29.08 -1.36
N TRP A 64 -0.52 27.81 -1.18
CA TRP A 64 -1.14 26.97 -2.21
C TRP A 64 -2.64 26.73 -1.96
N ALA A 65 -3.24 27.37 -0.95
CA ALA A 65 -4.67 27.28 -0.71
C ALA A 65 -5.46 27.86 -1.91
N ARG A 66 -6.56 27.19 -2.23
CA ARG A 66 -7.47 27.59 -3.31
C ARG A 66 -8.88 27.71 -2.78
N VAL A 67 -9.64 28.62 -3.38
CA VAL A 67 -11.07 28.71 -3.10
C VAL A 67 -11.74 27.50 -3.74
N THR A 68 -12.41 26.71 -2.92
CA THR A 68 -13.18 25.54 -3.36
C THR A 68 -14.41 25.38 -2.47
N SER A 69 -15.49 24.83 -3.02
CA SER A 69 -16.70 24.51 -2.27
C SER A 69 -16.66 23.05 -1.79
N LEU A 70 -17.42 22.73 -0.75
CA LEU A 70 -17.52 21.34 -0.26
C LEU A 70 -17.95 20.34 -1.35
N PRO A 71 -18.97 20.61 -2.18
CA PRO A 71 -19.32 19.72 -3.30
C PRO A 71 -18.17 19.52 -4.30
N GLN A 72 -17.38 20.56 -4.59
CA GLN A 72 -16.21 20.43 -5.48
C GLN A 72 -15.11 19.57 -4.87
N ALA A 73 -14.84 19.73 -3.56
CA ALA A 73 -13.87 18.90 -2.85
C ALA A 73 -14.32 17.43 -2.80
N VAL A 74 -15.59 17.16 -2.54
CA VAL A 74 -16.18 15.80 -2.57
C VAL A 74 -16.00 15.18 -3.95
N ALA A 75 -16.41 15.89 -5.02
CA ALA A 75 -16.26 15.40 -6.38
C ALA A 75 -14.78 15.14 -6.77
N LEU A 76 -13.85 15.94 -6.25
CA LEU A 76 -12.42 15.72 -6.44
C LEU A 76 -11.95 14.44 -5.73
N VAL A 77 -12.36 14.24 -4.47
CA VAL A 77 -12.04 13.02 -3.71
C VAL A 77 -12.52 11.77 -4.47
N GLU A 78 -13.73 11.79 -5.00
CA GLU A 78 -14.26 10.67 -5.79
C GLU A 78 -13.43 10.40 -7.04
N ARG A 79 -13.08 11.44 -7.80
CA ARG A 79 -12.19 11.29 -8.97
C ARG A 79 -10.83 10.71 -8.63
N VAL A 80 -10.23 11.14 -7.51
CA VAL A 80 -8.93 10.61 -7.06
C VAL A 80 -9.09 9.16 -6.61
N ARG A 81 -10.18 8.81 -5.92
CA ARG A 81 -10.49 7.44 -5.51
C ARG A 81 -10.62 6.49 -6.71
N ASP A 82 -11.36 6.91 -7.74
CA ASP A 82 -11.52 6.13 -8.96
C ASP A 82 -10.20 5.95 -9.72
N ALA A 83 -9.38 7.00 -9.79
CA ALA A 83 -8.05 6.93 -10.39
C ALA A 83 -7.13 6.00 -9.61
N ALA A 84 -7.15 6.07 -8.27
CA ALA A 84 -6.38 5.18 -7.41
C ALA A 84 -6.81 3.71 -7.57
N ALA A 85 -8.10 3.45 -7.72
CA ALA A 85 -8.61 2.10 -7.96
C ALA A 85 -8.10 1.53 -9.30
N ARG A 86 -8.13 2.34 -10.37
CA ARG A 86 -7.57 1.95 -11.68
C ARG A 86 -6.06 1.73 -11.59
N GLY A 87 -5.31 2.69 -11.05
CA GLY A 87 -3.85 2.58 -10.94
C GLY A 87 -3.40 1.41 -10.07
N ALA A 88 -4.14 1.09 -9.00
CA ALA A 88 -3.89 -0.10 -8.19
C ALA A 88 -4.13 -1.38 -8.99
N SER A 89 -5.23 -1.45 -9.75
CA SER A 89 -5.52 -2.61 -10.61
C SER A 89 -4.42 -2.81 -11.65
N GLU A 90 -4.08 -1.79 -12.41
CA GLU A 90 -3.03 -1.83 -13.44
C GLU A 90 -1.67 -2.22 -12.87
N SER A 91 -1.32 -1.65 -11.69
CA SER A 91 -0.05 -1.94 -11.01
C SER A 91 0.07 -3.39 -10.56
N LEU A 92 -1.00 -3.96 -10.00
CA LEU A 92 -1.00 -5.37 -9.56
C LEU A 92 -1.09 -6.34 -10.74
N GLU A 93 -1.74 -5.97 -11.84
CA GLU A 93 -1.74 -6.73 -13.08
C GLU A 93 -0.32 -6.80 -13.69
N ALA A 94 0.35 -5.65 -13.81
CA ALA A 94 1.72 -5.58 -14.28
C ALA A 94 2.70 -6.34 -13.38
N LEU A 95 2.47 -6.34 -12.05
CA LEU A 95 3.25 -7.15 -11.12
C LEU A 95 3.02 -8.63 -11.38
N GLN A 96 1.77 -9.08 -11.45
CA GLN A 96 1.43 -10.49 -11.68
C GLN A 96 1.98 -11.01 -13.02
N ALA A 97 1.95 -10.20 -14.06
CA ALA A 97 2.52 -10.55 -15.37
C ALA A 97 4.06 -10.66 -15.37
N ALA A 98 4.73 -9.90 -14.49
CA ALA A 98 6.18 -9.86 -14.42
C ALA A 98 6.81 -10.99 -13.59
N VAL A 99 6.06 -11.61 -12.67
CA VAL A 99 6.58 -12.66 -11.78
C VAL A 99 6.17 -14.05 -12.28
N SER A 100 7.09 -15.01 -12.19
CA SER A 100 6.87 -16.39 -12.66
C SER A 100 6.21 -17.31 -11.62
N VAL A 101 5.93 -16.80 -10.42
CA VAL A 101 5.34 -17.56 -9.31
C VAL A 101 3.95 -17.01 -9.00
N PRO A 102 2.97 -17.85 -8.60
CA PRO A 102 1.64 -17.37 -8.25
C PRO A 102 1.69 -16.47 -7.01
N ILE A 103 1.09 -15.29 -7.09
CA ILE A 103 0.90 -14.40 -5.96
C ILE A 103 -0.43 -14.79 -5.29
N VAL A 104 -0.42 -15.03 -3.99
CA VAL A 104 -1.61 -15.47 -3.25
C VAL A 104 -2.03 -14.51 -2.15
N SER A 105 -1.14 -13.61 -1.73
CA SER A 105 -1.44 -12.67 -0.66
C SER A 105 -0.73 -11.33 -0.84
N ILE A 106 -1.31 -10.29 -0.22
CA ILE A 106 -0.75 -8.96 -0.13
C ILE A 106 -0.86 -8.45 1.32
N ALA A 107 0.22 -7.87 1.83
CA ALA A 107 0.26 -7.24 3.13
C ALA A 107 0.19 -5.72 2.98
N ILE A 108 -0.81 -5.11 3.58
CA ILE A 108 -1.09 -3.67 3.52
C ILE A 108 -1.21 -3.15 4.95
N ARG A 109 -0.73 -1.95 5.22
CA ARG A 109 -0.87 -1.31 6.53
C ARG A 109 -2.35 -1.11 6.87
N GLU A 110 -2.73 -1.35 8.12
CA GLU A 110 -4.08 -1.14 8.63
C GLU A 110 -4.61 0.28 8.35
N CYS A 111 -5.90 0.35 8.01
CA CYS A 111 -6.61 1.61 7.84
C CYS A 111 -7.21 2.06 9.17
N PRO A 112 -7.18 3.35 9.47
CA PRO A 112 -7.90 3.89 10.61
C PRO A 112 -9.41 3.78 10.40
N LYS A 113 -10.17 3.78 11.50
CA LYS A 113 -11.62 3.97 11.41
C LYS A 113 -11.91 5.41 11.02
N LEU A 114 -12.66 5.59 9.95
CA LEU A 114 -13.06 6.88 9.41
C LEU A 114 -14.59 7.03 9.50
N PRO A 115 -15.12 8.28 9.51
CA PRO A 115 -16.54 8.56 9.31
C PRO A 115 -17.08 7.95 8.01
N ALA A 116 -18.39 7.74 7.95
CA ALA A 116 -19.02 7.01 6.85
C ALA A 116 -19.09 7.79 5.53
N SER A 117 -19.18 9.13 5.56
CA SER A 117 -19.28 9.94 4.35
C SER A 117 -18.04 10.81 4.12
N THR A 118 -17.80 11.13 2.85
CA THR A 118 -16.70 12.02 2.43
C THR A 118 -16.82 13.41 3.07
N GLU A 119 -18.03 13.95 3.18
CA GLU A 119 -18.31 15.23 3.82
C GLU A 119 -17.95 15.21 5.31
N GLN A 120 -18.32 14.14 6.02
CA GLN A 120 -17.99 13.96 7.45
C GLN A 120 -16.47 13.83 7.64
N ILE A 121 -15.79 13.11 6.77
CA ILE A 121 -14.33 13.00 6.79
C ILE A 121 -13.69 14.37 6.58
N ILE A 122 -14.15 15.13 5.59
CA ILE A 122 -13.65 16.49 5.30
C ILE A 122 -13.92 17.43 6.48
N ALA A 123 -15.07 17.33 7.13
CA ALA A 123 -15.43 18.16 8.29
C ALA A 123 -14.51 17.91 9.50
N ASP A 124 -14.02 16.69 9.68
CA ASP A 124 -13.12 16.31 10.77
C ASP A 124 -11.64 16.42 10.32
N ALA A 125 -10.90 17.35 10.91
CA ALA A 125 -9.49 17.60 10.55
C ALA A 125 -8.59 16.37 10.77
N ARG A 126 -8.82 15.58 11.81
CA ARG A 126 -8.07 14.36 12.10
C ARG A 126 -8.40 13.26 11.10
N ALA A 127 -9.67 13.06 10.81
CA ALA A 127 -10.10 12.09 9.81
C ALA A 127 -9.54 12.45 8.43
N ALA A 128 -9.64 13.72 8.00
CA ALA A 128 -9.11 14.18 6.73
C ALA A 128 -7.59 13.91 6.58
N SER A 129 -6.80 14.13 7.64
CA SER A 129 -5.35 13.87 7.62
C SER A 129 -4.97 12.38 7.45
N MET A 130 -5.87 11.47 7.80
CA MET A 130 -5.67 10.03 7.70
C MET A 130 -6.31 9.41 6.46
N ALA A 131 -7.34 10.06 5.91
CA ALA A 131 -8.19 9.51 4.88
C ALA A 131 -7.47 9.32 3.54
N ASP A 132 -6.56 10.22 3.17
CA ASP A 132 -5.80 10.10 1.92
C ASP A 132 -5.01 8.80 1.88
N SER A 133 -4.27 8.48 2.94
CA SER A 133 -3.52 7.22 3.02
C SER A 133 -4.43 6.00 3.07
N ALA A 134 -5.56 6.08 3.77
CA ALA A 134 -6.53 4.99 3.83
C ALA A 134 -7.12 4.68 2.45
N MET A 135 -7.48 5.70 1.69
CA MET A 135 -8.01 5.59 0.32
C MET A 135 -7.07 4.79 -0.59
N TYR A 136 -5.78 5.08 -0.59
CA TYR A 136 -4.79 4.37 -1.42
C TYR A 136 -4.57 2.93 -0.96
N ARG A 137 -4.59 2.66 0.35
CA ARG A 137 -4.51 1.29 0.90
C ARG A 137 -5.72 0.46 0.52
N GLU A 138 -6.92 1.03 0.62
CA GLU A 138 -8.16 0.38 0.23
C GLU A 138 -8.20 0.08 -1.28
N ALA A 139 -7.70 0.98 -2.13
CA ALA A 139 -7.58 0.76 -3.56
C ALA A 139 -6.71 -0.48 -3.86
N LEU A 140 -5.53 -0.59 -3.24
CA LEU A 140 -4.65 -1.76 -3.38
C LEU A 140 -5.30 -3.03 -2.82
N ALA A 141 -5.96 -2.96 -1.67
CA ALA A 141 -6.65 -4.10 -1.07
C ALA A 141 -7.78 -4.63 -1.95
N ASN A 142 -8.59 -3.73 -2.51
CA ASN A 142 -9.69 -4.10 -3.39
C ASN A 142 -9.19 -4.69 -4.71
N ALA A 143 -8.15 -4.11 -5.29
CA ALA A 143 -7.49 -4.64 -6.49
C ALA A 143 -6.90 -6.05 -6.27
N ALA A 144 -6.34 -6.32 -5.09
CA ALA A 144 -5.82 -7.63 -4.70
C ALA A 144 -6.94 -8.65 -4.50
N LYS A 145 -8.02 -8.27 -3.78
CA LYS A 145 -9.20 -9.14 -3.60
C LYS A 145 -9.84 -9.53 -4.93
N ALA A 146 -9.94 -8.59 -5.89
CA ALA A 146 -10.46 -8.86 -7.22
C ALA A 146 -9.63 -9.91 -7.99
N ARG A 147 -8.37 -10.12 -7.61
CA ARG A 147 -7.46 -11.17 -8.14
C ARG A 147 -7.48 -12.47 -7.34
N GLY A 148 -8.32 -12.55 -6.31
CA GLY A 148 -8.36 -13.70 -5.41
C GLY A 148 -7.21 -13.75 -4.41
N TRP A 149 -6.44 -12.67 -4.23
CA TRP A 149 -5.38 -12.63 -3.24
C TRP A 149 -5.94 -12.36 -1.85
N SER A 150 -5.41 -13.04 -0.85
CA SER A 150 -5.70 -12.75 0.55
C SER A 150 -5.06 -11.44 0.97
N VAL A 151 -5.82 -10.57 1.67
CA VAL A 151 -5.30 -9.30 2.20
C VAL A 151 -4.95 -9.46 3.66
N TYR A 152 -3.67 -9.29 3.99
CA TYR A 152 -3.19 -9.22 5.36
C TYR A 152 -2.99 -7.76 5.76
N TRP A 153 -3.74 -7.31 6.78
CA TRP A 153 -3.60 -5.98 7.35
C TRP A 153 -2.55 -5.99 8.45
N TYR A 154 -1.45 -5.24 8.27
CA TYR A 154 -0.38 -5.19 9.26
C TYR A 154 -0.37 -3.90 10.06
N ASP A 155 -0.03 -4.01 11.34
CA ASP A 155 0.32 -2.90 12.20
C ASP A 155 1.81 -2.55 11.96
N ARG A 156 2.07 -1.26 11.67
CA ARG A 156 3.42 -0.77 11.37
C ARG A 156 4.43 -1.03 12.48
N ASP A 157 3.98 -0.91 13.74
CA ASP A 157 4.87 -1.03 14.90
C ASP A 157 5.13 -2.50 15.30
N ARG A 158 4.32 -3.41 14.76
CA ARG A 158 4.38 -4.85 15.04
C ARG A 158 4.95 -5.68 13.89
N VAL A 159 4.93 -5.18 12.67
CA VAL A 159 5.24 -5.96 11.46
C VAL A 159 6.63 -6.59 11.48
N SER A 160 7.65 -5.92 12.01
CA SER A 160 9.00 -6.50 12.13
C SER A 160 9.03 -7.68 13.10
N ARG A 161 8.30 -7.60 14.22
CA ARG A 161 8.16 -8.71 15.16
C ARG A 161 7.38 -9.87 14.53
N ASP A 162 6.31 -9.59 13.81
CA ASP A 162 5.50 -10.60 13.13
C ASP A 162 6.33 -11.31 12.03
N ALA A 163 7.16 -10.57 11.30
CA ALA A 163 8.09 -11.13 10.32
C ALA A 163 9.17 -12.00 10.97
N ALA A 164 9.77 -11.55 12.07
CA ALA A 164 10.77 -12.35 12.82
C ALA A 164 10.14 -13.65 13.36
N ALA A 165 8.91 -13.60 13.87
CA ALA A 165 8.17 -14.79 14.30
C ALA A 165 7.93 -15.76 13.13
N ALA A 166 7.57 -15.25 11.94
CA ALA A 166 7.37 -16.02 10.72
C ALA A 166 8.67 -16.71 10.24
N LEU A 167 9.82 -16.16 10.57
CA LEU A 167 11.13 -16.74 10.25
C LEU A 167 11.56 -17.83 11.25
N GLY A 168 10.84 -18.02 12.36
CA GLY A 168 11.19 -19.05 13.36
C GLY A 168 12.46 -18.75 14.16
N GLY A 169 12.80 -17.46 14.35
CA GLY A 169 13.97 -17.04 15.11
C GLY A 169 15.23 -16.72 14.28
N GLU A 170 15.14 -16.80 12.95
CA GLU A 170 16.23 -16.32 12.09
C GLU A 170 16.40 -14.79 12.17
N ASP A 171 17.60 -14.30 11.88
CA ASP A 171 17.94 -12.88 11.88
C ASP A 171 17.23 -12.14 10.74
N LEU A 172 16.12 -11.47 11.05
CA LEU A 172 15.37 -10.65 10.09
C LEU A 172 16.24 -9.53 9.49
N ASP A 173 17.05 -8.86 10.30
CA ASP A 173 17.88 -7.74 9.83
C ASP A 173 18.98 -8.23 8.88
N GLY A 174 19.58 -9.38 9.18
CA GLY A 174 20.52 -10.05 8.31
C GLY A 174 19.89 -10.45 6.97
N LEU A 175 18.70 -11.05 7.01
CA LEU A 175 17.95 -11.43 5.80
C LEU A 175 17.61 -10.19 4.94
N LEU A 176 17.08 -9.13 5.54
CA LEU A 176 16.76 -7.89 4.83
C LEU A 176 18.02 -7.21 4.25
N ARG A 177 19.15 -7.30 4.94
CA ARG A 177 20.42 -6.78 4.43
C ARG A 177 20.89 -7.56 3.22
N THR A 178 20.83 -8.89 3.28
CA THR A 178 21.19 -9.78 2.16
C THR A 178 20.31 -9.52 0.94
N MET A 179 18.99 -9.39 1.11
CA MET A 179 18.08 -9.00 0.01
C MET A 179 18.52 -7.68 -0.64
N GLY A 180 18.87 -6.68 0.18
CA GLY A 180 19.32 -5.39 -0.32
C GLY A 180 20.65 -5.46 -1.10
N GLN A 181 21.56 -6.30 -0.67
CA GLN A 181 22.84 -6.53 -1.37
C GLN A 181 22.63 -7.21 -2.74
N THR A 182 21.69 -8.15 -2.81
CA THR A 182 21.37 -8.87 -4.05
C THR A 182 20.75 -7.96 -5.12
N VAL A 183 19.89 -7.04 -4.72
CA VAL A 183 19.14 -6.19 -5.69
C VAL A 183 19.76 -4.81 -5.90
N GLY A 184 20.72 -4.44 -5.06
CA GLY A 184 21.34 -3.12 -5.12
C GLY A 184 20.41 -1.95 -4.70
N PRO A 185 20.90 -0.70 -4.84
CA PRO A 185 20.11 0.48 -4.49
C PRO A 185 18.93 0.71 -5.47
N PRO A 186 17.86 1.39 -5.00
CA PRO A 186 17.62 1.80 -3.63
C PRO A 186 17.09 0.66 -2.75
N TRP A 187 17.63 0.49 -1.54
CA TRP A 187 17.09 -0.41 -0.51
C TRP A 187 16.93 0.35 0.81
N ALA A 188 15.93 1.21 0.85
CA ALA A 188 15.66 2.13 1.95
C ALA A 188 14.62 1.55 2.95
N ALA A 189 14.30 2.30 4.00
CA ALA A 189 13.37 1.90 5.06
C ALA A 189 12.03 1.36 4.54
N LYS A 190 11.46 1.96 3.47
CA LYS A 190 10.20 1.49 2.88
C LYS A 190 10.31 0.12 2.22
N HIS A 191 11.44 -0.18 1.58
CA HIS A 191 11.68 -1.51 1.00
C HIS A 191 11.77 -2.57 2.10
N LYS A 192 12.48 -2.27 3.20
CA LYS A 192 12.61 -3.17 4.36
C LYS A 192 11.25 -3.39 5.03
N LEU A 193 10.44 -2.33 5.19
CA LEU A 193 9.09 -2.42 5.73
C LEU A 193 8.19 -3.32 4.86
N ALA A 194 8.19 -3.09 3.55
CA ALA A 194 7.43 -3.90 2.61
C ALA A 194 7.90 -5.36 2.61
N ALA A 195 9.22 -5.61 2.65
CA ALA A 195 9.75 -6.97 2.74
C ALA A 195 9.34 -7.67 4.04
N ALA A 196 9.41 -7.00 5.19
CA ALA A 196 8.94 -7.55 6.46
C ALA A 196 7.43 -7.88 6.40
N ALA A 197 6.62 -6.99 5.79
CA ALA A 197 5.19 -7.23 5.62
C ALA A 197 4.91 -8.46 4.73
N ALA A 198 5.66 -8.62 3.63
CA ALA A 198 5.53 -9.80 2.76
C ALA A 198 5.91 -11.10 3.49
N LEU A 199 7.00 -11.09 4.28
CA LEU A 199 7.42 -12.26 5.09
C LEU A 199 6.36 -12.64 6.11
N ALA A 200 5.79 -11.66 6.82
CA ALA A 200 4.72 -11.92 7.81
C ALA A 200 3.45 -12.48 7.17
N ALA A 201 3.07 -12.02 5.97
CA ALA A 201 1.90 -12.51 5.25
C ALA A 201 2.13 -13.90 4.67
N GLY A 202 3.31 -14.17 4.11
CA GLY A 202 3.63 -15.45 3.49
C GLY A 202 3.62 -16.64 4.46
N ALA A 203 3.81 -16.43 5.75
CA ALA A 203 3.71 -17.46 6.77
C ALA A 203 2.25 -17.81 7.16
N ARG A 204 1.28 -17.02 6.73
CA ARG A 204 -0.15 -17.18 7.04
C ARG A 204 -0.97 -17.69 5.83
N SER A 205 -0.34 -17.81 4.67
CA SER A 205 -0.92 -18.30 3.40
C SER A 205 -0.67 -19.84 3.18
#